data_59a693fbd082ffeb8ad1594827ad5226
#
_entry.id   59a693fbd082ffeb8ad1594827ad5226
#
_cell.length_a   1.000
_cell.length_b   1.000
_cell.length_c   1.000
_cell.angle_alpha   90.00
_cell.angle_beta   90.00
_cell.angle_gamma   90.00
#
_symmetry.space_group_name_H-M   'P 1'
#
loop_
_entity.id
_entity.type
_entity.pdbx_description
1 polymer ?
#
loop_
_entity_poly.entity_id
_entity_poly.type
_entity_poly.pdbx_seq_one_letter_code
_entity_poly.pdbx_strand_id
1 'polypeptide(L)'
;MEFTSMARVTPPTRLALFVFGLVAGSLIGNATAFAEQNCGDDLKRLSEKREVELTRINGLVRASKGKPLDPIMFCGQSAGLNAAENALIAYMEKNKDWCSVPDDALAAMKANHAKSAAFAAKACAVAAQMKKQQAAGAASNAPQAPALPAGPL
;
A
#
# COMPACT_ATOMS: atom_id res chain seq x y z
N MET A 1 37.24 32.01 4.25
CA MET A 1 37.80 32.83 3.17
C MET A 1 36.97 32.52 1.93
N GLU A 2 36.17 33.32 1.30
CA GLU A 2 35.84 34.73 1.37
C GLU A 2 34.38 34.91 0.97
N PHE A 3 33.71 35.81 1.68
CA PHE A 3 32.42 36.40 1.32
C PHE A 3 32.59 37.36 0.17
N THR A 4 31.74 37.35 -0.83
CA THR A 4 31.42 38.50 -1.69
C THR A 4 30.21 38.09 -2.53
N SER A 5 29.18 38.83 -2.81
CA SER A 5 28.74 40.18 -2.59
C SER A 5 27.29 40.28 -3.05
N MET A 6 26.50 40.97 -2.26
CA MET A 6 25.12 41.35 -2.59
C MET A 6 25.08 42.23 -3.83
N ALA A 7 24.25 41.93 -4.82
CA ALA A 7 23.78 42.87 -5.82
C ALA A 7 22.31 43.17 -5.60
N ARG A 8 22.05 44.38 -5.05
CA ARG A 8 20.71 45.00 -5.03
C ARG A 8 20.36 45.41 -6.46
N VAL A 9 19.23 44.96 -6.96
CA VAL A 9 18.62 45.54 -8.15
C VAL A 9 17.34 46.25 -7.72
N THR A 10 17.39 47.57 -7.82
CA THR A 10 16.26 48.49 -7.63
C THR A 10 15.30 48.43 -8.82
N PRO A 11 13.99 48.57 -8.63
CA PRO A 11 13.01 48.61 -9.71
C PRO A 11 12.88 50.04 -10.27
N PRO A 12 12.72 50.24 -11.57
CA PRO A 12 12.25 51.49 -12.10
C PRO A 12 10.73 51.55 -12.12
N THR A 13 10.22 52.52 -11.41
CA THR A 13 8.85 53.02 -11.49
C THR A 13 8.57 53.51 -12.90
N ARG A 14 7.66 52.92 -13.64
CA ARG A 14 6.96 53.58 -14.73
C ARG A 14 5.45 53.26 -14.66
N LEU A 15 4.76 54.28 -14.23
CA LEU A 15 3.33 54.54 -14.36
C LEU A 15 2.94 54.47 -15.83
N ALA A 16 2.06 53.58 -16.22
CA ALA A 16 1.29 53.68 -17.46
C ALA A 16 -0.11 53.13 -17.23
N LEU A 17 -1.05 54.04 -17.08
CA LEU A 17 -2.48 53.85 -17.31
C LEU A 17 -2.67 53.33 -18.75
N PHE A 18 -3.36 52.22 -18.93
CA PHE A 18 -4.21 52.02 -20.13
C PHE A 18 -5.19 50.84 -19.94
N VAL A 19 -6.43 51.24 -20.06
CA VAL A 19 -7.55 50.61 -20.79
C VAL A 19 -8.26 49.42 -20.15
N PHE A 20 -9.45 49.75 -19.70
CA PHE A 20 -10.62 48.90 -19.60
C PHE A 20 -10.80 48.03 -20.84
N GLY A 21 -10.54 46.74 -20.71
CA GLY A 21 -10.91 45.73 -21.68
C GLY A 21 -11.83 44.73 -21.01
N LEU A 22 -13.10 44.76 -21.32
CA LEU A 22 -14.07 43.73 -21.07
C LEU A 22 -13.54 42.38 -21.61
N VAL A 23 -13.22 41.44 -20.76
CA VAL A 23 -13.06 40.03 -21.13
C VAL A 23 -14.09 39.23 -20.39
N ALA A 24 -15.29 39.17 -20.98
CA ALA A 24 -16.21 38.06 -20.78
C ALA A 24 -15.58 36.87 -21.49
N GLY A 25 -15.07 35.89 -20.75
CA GLY A 25 -14.58 34.65 -21.35
C GLY A 25 -13.70 33.87 -20.40
N SER A 26 -14.23 32.77 -19.93
CA SER A 26 -13.53 31.59 -19.41
C SER A 26 -13.96 31.15 -18.01
N LEU A 27 -15.21 30.73 -17.89
CA LEU A 27 -15.66 29.86 -16.79
C LEU A 27 -15.49 28.35 -17.10
N ILE A 28 -14.50 27.97 -17.89
CA ILE A 28 -14.33 26.55 -18.29
C ILE A 28 -13.08 25.89 -17.64
N GLY A 29 -12.41 26.59 -16.71
CA GLY A 29 -11.12 26.09 -16.17
C GLY A 29 -11.16 25.32 -14.85
N ASN A 30 -12.28 25.23 -14.15
CA ASN A 30 -12.26 24.76 -12.75
C ASN A 30 -12.64 23.30 -12.53
N ALA A 31 -13.26 22.62 -13.51
CA ALA A 31 -13.70 21.23 -13.32
C ALA A 31 -12.54 20.23 -13.35
N THR A 32 -11.50 20.49 -14.14
CA THR A 32 -10.34 19.60 -14.23
C THR A 32 -9.46 19.65 -12.98
N ALA A 33 -9.29 20.82 -12.38
CA ALA A 33 -8.46 20.99 -11.18
C ALA A 33 -9.03 20.25 -9.97
N PHE A 34 -10.35 20.23 -9.79
CA PHE A 34 -10.99 19.47 -8.70
C PHE A 34 -10.91 17.95 -8.92
N ALA A 35 -11.02 17.50 -10.17
CA ALA A 35 -10.87 16.09 -10.52
C ALA A 35 -9.47 15.58 -10.25
N GLU A 36 -8.46 16.33 -10.67
CA GLU A 36 -7.06 16.00 -10.47
C GLU A 36 -6.68 15.99 -8.97
N GLN A 37 -7.21 16.94 -8.19
CA GLN A 37 -7.01 16.98 -6.74
C GLN A 37 -7.61 15.76 -6.04
N ASN A 38 -8.82 15.34 -6.41
CA ASN A 38 -9.45 14.14 -5.86
C ASN A 38 -8.66 12.87 -6.20
N CYS A 39 -8.13 12.76 -7.43
CA CYS A 39 -7.28 11.64 -7.83
C CYS A 39 -6.00 11.57 -6.99
N GLY A 40 -5.34 12.69 -6.78
CA GLY A 40 -4.12 12.78 -5.97
C GLY A 40 -4.36 12.36 -4.52
N ASP A 41 -5.43 12.85 -3.92
CA ASP A 41 -5.79 12.55 -2.52
C ASP A 41 -6.16 11.07 -2.36
N ASP A 42 -6.91 10.49 -3.28
CA ASP A 42 -7.29 9.08 -3.25
C ASP A 42 -6.08 8.16 -3.46
N LEU A 43 -5.22 8.46 -4.43
CA LEU A 43 -3.98 7.70 -4.65
C LEU A 43 -3.06 7.79 -3.44
N LYS A 44 -2.91 8.98 -2.85
CA LYS A 44 -2.15 9.18 -1.62
C LYS A 44 -2.69 8.32 -0.49
N ARG A 45 -3.99 8.38 -0.22
CA ARG A 45 -4.64 7.62 0.85
C ARG A 45 -4.47 6.10 0.66
N LEU A 46 -4.59 5.60 -0.57
CA LEU A 46 -4.40 4.19 -0.87
C LEU A 46 -2.92 3.78 -0.76
N SER A 47 -1.99 4.64 -1.18
CA SER A 47 -0.55 4.42 -1.03
C SER A 47 -0.14 4.41 0.45
N GLU A 48 -0.68 5.29 1.27
CA GLU A 48 -0.43 5.32 2.72
C GLU A 48 -0.91 4.03 3.40
N LYS A 49 -2.07 3.50 3.03
CA LYS A 49 -2.54 2.20 3.53
C LYS A 49 -1.56 1.08 3.18
N ARG A 50 -1.08 1.05 1.94
CA ARG A 50 -0.06 0.08 1.51
C ARG A 50 1.23 0.23 2.33
N GLU A 51 1.69 1.46 2.56
CA GLU A 51 2.91 1.75 3.31
C GLU A 51 2.82 1.29 4.77
N VAL A 52 1.66 1.44 5.40
CA VAL A 52 1.40 0.90 6.75
C VAL A 52 1.61 -0.61 6.77
N GLU A 53 1.08 -1.35 5.79
CA GLU A 53 1.23 -2.81 5.73
C GLU A 53 2.68 -3.23 5.43
N LEU A 54 3.37 -2.51 4.54
CA LEU A 54 4.81 -2.71 4.30
C LEU A 54 5.64 -2.49 5.57
N THR A 55 5.32 -1.46 6.33
CA THR A 55 6.01 -1.16 7.59
C THR A 55 5.82 -2.29 8.60
N ARG A 56 4.63 -2.89 8.68
CA ARG A 56 4.37 -4.06 9.53
C ARG A 56 5.22 -5.26 9.13
N ILE A 57 5.25 -5.58 7.83
CA ILE A 57 6.07 -6.69 7.31
C ILE A 57 7.57 -6.43 7.55
N ASN A 58 8.05 -5.22 7.27
CA ASN A 58 9.42 -4.82 7.54
C ASN A 58 9.76 -4.89 9.03
N GLY A 59 8.77 -4.65 9.89
CA GLY A 59 8.88 -4.87 11.33
C GLY A 59 9.17 -6.32 11.70
N LEU A 60 8.47 -7.28 11.07
CA LEU A 60 8.73 -8.72 11.26
C LEU A 60 10.15 -9.10 10.80
N VAL A 61 10.56 -8.59 9.63
CA VAL A 61 11.92 -8.84 9.09
C VAL A 61 12.98 -8.33 10.06
N ARG A 62 12.82 -7.11 10.57
CA ARG A 62 13.76 -6.56 11.56
C ARG A 62 13.76 -7.33 12.88
N ALA A 63 12.58 -7.73 13.36
CA ALA A 63 12.46 -8.51 14.59
C ALA A 63 13.08 -9.90 14.50
N SER A 64 13.17 -10.48 13.32
CA SER A 64 13.80 -11.79 13.09
C SER A 64 15.32 -11.78 13.32
N LYS A 65 15.96 -10.62 13.27
CA LYS A 65 17.42 -10.46 13.46
C LYS A 65 18.24 -11.41 12.57
N GLY A 66 17.84 -11.57 11.31
CA GLY A 66 18.49 -12.44 10.35
C GLY A 66 18.11 -13.93 10.48
N LYS A 67 17.26 -14.30 11.42
CA LYS A 67 16.69 -15.66 11.48
C LYS A 67 15.57 -15.83 10.44
N PRO A 68 15.23 -17.06 10.05
CA PRO A 68 14.08 -17.31 9.18
C PRO A 68 12.80 -16.70 9.79
N LEU A 69 12.00 -16.08 8.92
CA LEU A 69 10.71 -15.54 9.33
C LEU A 69 9.75 -16.67 9.73
N ASP A 70 8.97 -16.43 10.78
CA ASP A 70 7.88 -17.34 11.16
C ASP A 70 6.79 -17.30 10.07
N PRO A 71 6.52 -18.44 9.38
CA PRO A 71 5.55 -18.48 8.30
C PRO A 71 4.12 -18.18 8.74
N ILE A 72 3.76 -18.49 9.98
CA ILE A 72 2.41 -18.24 10.51
C ILE A 72 2.19 -16.74 10.69
N MET A 73 3.16 -16.06 11.31
CA MET A 73 3.09 -14.60 11.50
C MET A 73 3.15 -13.87 10.16
N PHE A 74 4.07 -14.28 9.28
CA PHE A 74 4.20 -13.65 7.96
C PHE A 74 2.94 -13.83 7.11
N CYS A 75 2.35 -15.02 7.06
CA CYS A 75 1.09 -15.28 6.35
C CYS A 75 -0.04 -14.37 6.86
N GLY A 76 -0.15 -14.18 8.18
CA GLY A 76 -1.16 -13.30 8.76
C GLY A 76 -0.99 -11.84 8.33
N GLN A 77 0.24 -11.32 8.35
CA GLN A 77 0.51 -9.93 8.00
C GLN A 77 0.44 -9.66 6.48
N SER A 78 0.83 -10.62 5.65
CA SER A 78 0.82 -10.47 4.19
C SER A 78 -0.59 -10.31 3.59
N ALA A 79 -1.62 -10.78 4.27
CA ALA A 79 -3.00 -10.60 3.84
C ALA A 79 -3.40 -9.12 3.76
N GLY A 80 -2.97 -8.30 4.75
CA GLY A 80 -3.20 -6.86 4.76
C GLY A 80 -2.51 -6.15 3.59
N LEU A 81 -1.25 -6.50 3.32
CA LEU A 81 -0.53 -5.93 2.17
C LEU A 81 -1.20 -6.29 0.85
N ASN A 82 -1.56 -7.56 0.65
CA ASN A 82 -2.25 -7.99 -0.57
C ASN A 82 -3.58 -7.24 -0.77
N ALA A 83 -4.35 -7.04 0.28
CA ALA A 83 -5.60 -6.29 0.22
C ALA A 83 -5.37 -4.80 -0.13
N ALA A 84 -4.37 -4.16 0.46
CA ALA A 84 -4.02 -2.78 0.19
C ALA A 84 -3.49 -2.57 -1.25
N GLU A 85 -2.65 -3.48 -1.74
CA GLU A 85 -2.13 -3.46 -3.11
C GLU A 85 -3.24 -3.68 -4.14
N ASN A 86 -4.14 -4.64 -3.90
CA ASN A 86 -5.30 -4.86 -4.77
C ASN A 86 -6.22 -3.64 -4.83
N ALA A 87 -6.47 -2.98 -3.69
CA ALA A 87 -7.31 -1.78 -3.66
C ALA A 87 -6.66 -0.62 -4.45
N LEU A 88 -5.35 -0.44 -4.33
CA LEU A 88 -4.61 0.57 -5.08
C LEU A 88 -4.63 0.27 -6.59
N ILE A 89 -4.35 -0.97 -6.99
CA ILE A 89 -4.38 -1.40 -8.41
C ILE A 89 -5.77 -1.20 -8.99
N ALA A 90 -6.82 -1.65 -8.30
CA ALA A 90 -8.20 -1.50 -8.76
C ALA A 90 -8.60 -0.04 -8.96
N TYR A 91 -8.16 0.85 -8.05
CA TYR A 91 -8.38 2.28 -8.19
C TYR A 91 -7.64 2.85 -9.41
N MET A 92 -6.36 2.50 -9.59
CA MET A 92 -5.55 2.94 -10.73
C MET A 92 -6.15 2.48 -12.06
N GLU A 93 -6.61 1.24 -12.15
CA GLU A 93 -7.26 0.69 -13.35
C GLU A 93 -8.57 1.41 -13.67
N LYS A 94 -9.44 1.53 -12.67
CA LYS A 94 -10.76 2.14 -12.83
C LYS A 94 -10.69 3.60 -13.25
N ASN A 95 -9.70 4.32 -12.74
CA ASN A 95 -9.57 5.77 -12.93
C ASN A 95 -8.40 6.13 -13.85
N LYS A 96 -7.87 5.17 -14.63
CA LYS A 96 -6.67 5.34 -15.44
C LYS A 96 -6.70 6.59 -16.30
N ASP A 97 -7.73 6.73 -17.12
CA ASP A 97 -7.87 7.84 -18.07
C ASP A 97 -8.22 9.14 -17.36
N TRP A 98 -9.10 9.06 -16.36
CA TRP A 98 -9.55 10.23 -15.59
C TRP A 98 -8.45 10.83 -14.70
N CYS A 99 -7.65 9.99 -14.07
CA CYS A 99 -6.55 10.37 -13.20
C CYS A 99 -5.20 10.42 -13.91
N SER A 100 -5.17 10.27 -15.24
CA SER A 100 -3.94 10.25 -16.04
C SER A 100 -2.86 9.30 -15.47
N VAL A 101 -3.29 8.10 -15.02
CA VAL A 101 -2.37 7.12 -14.44
C VAL A 101 -1.47 6.55 -15.55
N PRO A 102 -0.12 6.69 -15.45
CA PRO A 102 0.79 6.17 -16.45
C PRO A 102 0.72 4.64 -16.53
N ASP A 103 0.81 4.10 -17.74
CA ASP A 103 0.78 2.66 -18.00
C ASP A 103 1.91 1.90 -17.30
N ASP A 104 3.09 2.49 -17.32
CA ASP A 104 4.28 1.93 -16.67
C ASP A 104 4.15 1.89 -15.14
N ALA A 105 3.53 2.91 -14.52
CA ALA A 105 3.26 2.93 -13.10
C ALA A 105 2.27 1.82 -12.69
N LEU A 106 1.19 1.67 -13.44
CA LEU A 106 0.22 0.58 -13.21
C LEU A 106 0.84 -0.80 -13.43
N ALA A 107 1.62 -0.97 -14.51
CA ALA A 107 2.31 -2.22 -14.79
C ALA A 107 3.34 -2.57 -13.70
N ALA A 108 4.12 -1.61 -13.23
CA ALA A 108 5.06 -1.79 -12.14
C ALA A 108 4.35 -2.19 -10.84
N MET A 109 3.21 -1.56 -10.52
CA MET A 109 2.43 -1.89 -9.33
C MET A 109 1.90 -3.32 -9.38
N LYS A 110 1.35 -3.75 -10.53
CA LYS A 110 0.89 -5.14 -10.76
C LYS A 110 2.03 -6.14 -10.64
N ALA A 111 3.18 -5.86 -11.23
CA ALA A 111 4.34 -6.74 -11.16
C ALA A 111 4.86 -6.89 -9.71
N ASN A 112 4.88 -5.82 -8.94
CA ASN A 112 5.27 -5.86 -7.54
C ASN A 112 4.26 -6.66 -6.70
N HIS A 113 2.96 -6.42 -6.91
CA HIS A 113 1.90 -7.19 -6.25
C HIS A 113 1.99 -8.69 -6.57
N ALA A 114 2.21 -9.07 -7.82
CA ALA A 114 2.36 -10.47 -8.20
C ALA A 114 3.51 -11.15 -7.44
N LYS A 115 4.64 -10.46 -7.24
CA LYS A 115 5.79 -10.98 -6.47
C LYS A 115 5.46 -11.12 -4.98
N SER A 116 4.86 -10.09 -4.36
CA SER A 116 4.48 -10.12 -2.94
C SER A 116 3.43 -11.20 -2.67
N ALA A 117 2.43 -11.33 -3.52
CA ALA A 117 1.37 -12.33 -3.42
C ALA A 117 1.93 -13.77 -3.58
N ALA A 118 2.83 -14.00 -4.54
CA ALA A 118 3.46 -15.31 -4.73
C ALA A 118 4.30 -15.71 -3.51
N PHE A 119 5.03 -14.77 -2.92
CA PHE A 119 5.80 -15.03 -1.70
C PHE A 119 4.87 -15.33 -0.51
N ALA A 120 3.81 -14.54 -0.34
CA ALA A 120 2.80 -14.75 0.68
C ALA A 120 2.13 -16.12 0.56
N ALA A 121 1.77 -16.53 -0.65
CA ALA A 121 1.14 -17.84 -0.90
C ALA A 121 2.03 -19.00 -0.44
N LYS A 122 3.35 -18.93 -0.72
CA LYS A 122 4.31 -19.94 -0.26
C LYS A 122 4.39 -19.98 1.26
N ALA A 123 4.51 -18.84 1.91
CA ALA A 123 4.56 -18.76 3.37
C ALA A 123 3.26 -19.27 4.02
N CYS A 124 2.11 -18.95 3.44
CA CYS A 124 0.81 -19.42 3.92
C CYS A 124 0.64 -20.93 3.75
N ALA A 125 1.16 -21.52 2.68
CA ALA A 125 1.17 -22.97 2.51
C ALA A 125 1.98 -23.67 3.60
N VAL A 126 3.17 -23.15 3.91
CA VAL A 126 4.00 -23.67 5.02
C VAL A 126 3.31 -23.48 6.36
N ALA A 127 2.72 -22.30 6.62
CA ALA A 127 1.97 -22.03 7.84
C ALA A 127 0.80 -23.00 8.04
N ALA A 128 0.08 -23.34 6.97
CA ALA A 128 -1.01 -24.29 7.01
C ALA A 128 -0.54 -25.71 7.38
N GLN A 129 0.61 -26.14 6.84
CA GLN A 129 1.21 -27.43 7.21
C GLN A 129 1.65 -27.46 8.68
N MET A 130 2.31 -26.39 9.15
CA MET A 130 2.73 -26.28 10.55
C MET A 130 1.54 -26.37 11.51
N LYS A 131 0.45 -25.65 11.21
CA LYS A 131 -0.78 -25.69 12.01
C LYS A 131 -1.39 -27.10 12.04
N LYS A 132 -1.41 -27.82 10.92
CA LYS A 132 -1.89 -29.23 10.87
C LYS A 132 -1.04 -30.15 11.74
N GLN A 133 0.28 -30.01 11.69
CA GLN A 133 1.19 -30.80 12.52
C GLN A 133 1.01 -30.51 14.02
N GLN A 134 0.85 -29.23 14.39
CA GLN A 134 0.59 -28.84 15.77
C GLN A 134 -0.75 -29.43 16.27
N ALA A 135 -1.80 -29.37 15.46
CA ALA A 135 -3.10 -29.95 15.80
C ALA A 135 -3.02 -31.48 15.96
N ALA A 136 -2.31 -32.17 15.07
CA ALA A 136 -2.10 -33.63 15.16
C ALA A 136 -1.31 -34.02 16.41
N GLY A 137 -0.23 -33.26 16.72
CA GLY A 137 0.56 -33.47 17.94
C GLY A 137 -0.23 -33.21 19.22
N ALA A 138 -1.10 -32.19 19.22
CA ALA A 138 -1.98 -31.91 20.35
C ALA A 138 -3.02 -33.03 20.54
N ALA A 139 -3.57 -33.54 19.44
CA ALA A 139 -4.55 -34.67 19.49
C ALA A 139 -3.93 -35.96 19.99
N SER A 140 -2.67 -36.25 19.63
CA SER A 140 -1.95 -37.46 20.09
C SER A 140 -1.55 -37.40 21.57
N ASN A 141 -1.41 -36.18 22.12
CA ASN A 141 -1.08 -35.97 23.54
C ASN A 141 -2.31 -35.68 24.40
N ALA A 142 -3.53 -35.68 23.82
CA ALA A 142 -4.75 -35.52 24.60
C ALA A 142 -4.94 -36.76 25.52
N PRO A 143 -5.32 -36.57 26.79
CA PRO A 143 -5.66 -37.68 27.65
C PRO A 143 -6.77 -38.53 26.99
N GLN A 144 -6.49 -39.80 26.71
CA GLN A 144 -7.52 -40.70 26.22
C GLN A 144 -8.60 -40.79 27.30
N ALA A 145 -9.82 -40.43 26.94
CA ALA A 145 -10.96 -40.66 27.84
C ALA A 145 -10.96 -42.16 28.21
N PRO A 146 -11.08 -42.50 29.51
CA PRO A 146 -11.11 -43.89 29.93
C PRO A 146 -12.20 -44.60 29.16
N ALA A 147 -11.84 -45.71 28.52
CA ALA A 147 -12.80 -46.55 27.82
C ALA A 147 -13.87 -46.99 28.82
N LEU A 148 -15.12 -46.67 28.55
CA LEU A 148 -16.23 -47.15 29.34
C LEU A 148 -16.26 -48.69 29.28
N PRO A 149 -16.35 -49.42 30.41
CA PRO A 149 -16.43 -50.86 30.38
C PRO A 149 -17.70 -51.29 29.60
N ALA A 150 -17.47 -52.12 28.57
CA ALA A 150 -18.56 -52.75 27.85
C ALA A 150 -19.21 -53.81 28.76
N GLY A 151 -20.14 -53.36 29.62
CA GLY A 151 -20.97 -54.22 30.41
C GLY A 151 -22.36 -54.37 29.78
N PRO A 152 -22.98 -55.57 29.84
CA PRO A 152 -24.36 -55.71 29.39
C PRO A 152 -25.27 -54.89 30.28
N LEU A 153 -26.18 -54.12 29.64
CA LEU A 153 -27.32 -53.50 30.32
C LEU A 153 -28.35 -54.58 30.72
#